data_8c75f954050c4f324bdaefad3cc9ae37
#
_entry.id   8c75f954050c4f324bdaefad3cc9ae37
#
_cell.length_a   1.000
_cell.length_b   1.000
_cell.length_c   1.000
_cell.angle_alpha   90.00
_cell.angle_beta   90.00
_cell.angle_gamma   90.00
#
_symmetry.space_group_name_H-M   'P 1'
#
loop_
_entity.id
_entity.type
_entity.pdbx_description
1 polymer ?
#
loop_
_entity_poly.entity_id
_entity_poly.type
_entity_poly.pdbx_seq_one_letter_code
_entity_poly.pdbx_strand_id
1 'polypeptide(L)'
;MKPLFLLASSSLLAVALVACGGSGTSVAPVAAPTELAAVHTPPPDYPIELACAGIGGVSTLKVVVGIEGIPTEIGVFKSSGQPALDEAARKAVHGWQFKAATRNGQPVSQTIQVPVNFTPPQERPNQCFALDSQRQG
;
A
#
# COMPACT_ATOMS: atom_id res chain seq x y z
N MET A 1 98.80 3.87 -0.32
CA MET A 1 98.85 2.62 -1.05
C MET A 1 97.64 1.83 -0.90
N LYS A 2 96.98 1.66 -1.95
CA LYS A 2 95.98 0.67 -2.42
C LYS A 2 95.83 -0.59 -1.60
N PRO A 3 94.86 -1.39 -1.87
CA PRO A 3 93.57 -1.29 -2.64
C PRO A 3 92.40 -1.80 -1.88
N LEU A 4 91.18 -1.47 -2.31
CA LEU A 4 90.39 -2.19 -3.31
C LEU A 4 89.84 -3.49 -2.86
N PHE A 5 88.63 -3.60 -2.99
CA PHE A 5 87.77 -4.67 -3.49
C PHE A 5 86.34 -4.51 -2.86
N LEU A 6 85.47 -3.96 -3.53
CA LEU A 6 84.59 -4.61 -4.51
C LEU A 6 84.16 -6.02 -4.13
N LEU A 7 82.95 -6.14 -3.79
CA LEU A 7 82.11 -7.18 -4.39
C LEU A 7 80.66 -6.81 -4.20
N ALA A 8 80.03 -6.55 -5.27
CA ALA A 8 78.63 -6.49 -5.47
C ALA A 8 78.03 -7.86 -5.14
N SER A 9 77.07 -7.92 -4.31
CA SER A 9 76.18 -9.07 -4.26
C SER A 9 74.74 -8.58 -4.48
N SER A 10 74.35 -8.78 -5.70
CA SER A 10 73.01 -8.62 -6.20
C SER A 10 72.13 -9.67 -5.59
N SER A 11 71.32 -9.29 -4.65
CA SER A 11 70.17 -10.15 -4.20
C SER A 11 68.92 -9.57 -4.77
N LEU A 12 68.49 -10.14 -5.87
CA LEU A 12 67.13 -10.00 -6.35
C LEU A 12 66.17 -10.59 -5.32
N LEU A 13 65.54 -9.75 -4.54
CA LEU A 13 64.37 -10.13 -3.81
C LEU A 13 63.17 -10.00 -4.76
N ALA A 14 62.75 -11.13 -5.30
CA ALA A 14 61.46 -11.23 -5.97
C ALA A 14 60.34 -11.06 -4.92
N VAL A 15 59.75 -9.89 -4.86
CA VAL A 15 58.52 -9.66 -4.13
C VAL A 15 57.40 -10.29 -4.95
N ALA A 16 57.00 -11.48 -4.57
CA ALA A 16 55.76 -12.06 -5.04
C ALA A 16 54.59 -11.22 -4.48
N LEU A 17 54.01 -10.38 -5.29
CA LEU A 17 52.73 -9.77 -5.05
C LEU A 17 51.67 -10.89 -5.06
N VAL A 18 51.33 -11.39 -3.88
CA VAL A 18 50.10 -12.16 -3.68
C VAL A 18 48.97 -11.17 -3.88
N ALA A 19 48.44 -11.13 -5.09
CA ALA A 19 47.14 -10.53 -5.33
C ALA A 19 46.10 -11.37 -4.60
N CYS A 20 45.76 -10.97 -3.39
CA CYS A 20 44.51 -11.41 -2.79
C CYS A 20 43.39 -10.87 -3.64
N GLY A 21 42.94 -11.69 -4.58
CA GLY A 21 41.64 -11.50 -5.24
C GLY A 21 40.57 -11.60 -4.18
N GLY A 22 40.23 -10.48 -3.57
CA GLY A 22 39.03 -10.34 -2.81
C GLY A 22 37.85 -10.54 -3.77
N SER A 23 37.29 -11.72 -3.79
CA SER A 23 35.93 -11.91 -4.34
C SER A 23 35.00 -11.03 -3.52
N GLY A 24 34.89 -9.79 -3.90
CA GLY A 24 33.85 -8.91 -3.41
C GLY A 24 32.54 -9.55 -3.82
N THR A 25 31.91 -10.24 -2.90
CA THR A 25 30.51 -10.64 -3.03
C THR A 25 29.75 -9.32 -3.10
N SER A 26 29.44 -8.89 -4.32
CA SER A 26 28.55 -7.77 -4.54
C SER A 26 27.17 -8.20 -4.03
N VAL A 27 26.88 -7.88 -2.79
CA VAL A 27 25.54 -8.01 -2.26
C VAL A 27 24.70 -6.97 -2.99
N ALA A 28 23.83 -7.44 -3.89
CA ALA A 28 22.88 -6.55 -4.54
C ALA A 28 22.13 -5.75 -3.45
N PRO A 29 21.94 -4.43 -3.60
CA PRO A 29 21.22 -3.66 -2.61
C PRO A 29 19.81 -4.22 -2.47
N VAL A 30 19.44 -4.61 -1.25
CA VAL A 30 18.10 -5.06 -0.93
C VAL A 30 17.17 -3.87 -1.13
N ALA A 31 16.15 -4.04 -1.96
CA ALA A 31 15.18 -2.98 -2.20
C ALA A 31 14.50 -2.59 -0.88
N ALA A 32 14.41 -1.27 -0.63
CA ALA A 32 13.74 -0.75 0.55
C ALA A 32 12.27 -1.19 0.55
N PRO A 33 11.71 -1.57 1.72
CA PRO A 33 10.30 -1.90 1.82
C PRO A 33 9.44 -0.69 1.49
N THR A 34 8.32 -0.93 0.82
CA THR A 34 7.32 0.11 0.54
C THR A 34 6.02 -0.20 1.24
N GLU A 35 5.32 0.85 1.64
CA GLU A 35 4.01 0.69 2.26
C GLU A 35 2.91 0.60 1.21
N LEU A 36 1.79 0.02 1.61
CA LEU A 36 0.58 -0.05 0.80
C LEU A 36 0.04 1.36 0.57
N ALA A 37 -0.32 1.67 -0.66
CA ALA A 37 -0.87 2.97 -1.04
C ALA A 37 -2.15 2.82 -1.85
N ALA A 38 -3.11 3.70 -1.61
CA ALA A 38 -4.32 3.79 -2.42
C ALA A 38 -4.00 4.42 -3.78
N VAL A 39 -4.51 3.83 -4.86
CA VAL A 39 -4.30 4.31 -6.24
C VAL A 39 -5.61 4.86 -6.82
N HIS A 40 -6.69 4.10 -6.68
CA HIS A 40 -8.01 4.47 -7.17
C HIS A 40 -9.06 4.07 -6.15
N THR A 41 -9.75 5.05 -5.59
CA THR A 41 -10.73 4.87 -4.53
C THR A 41 -12.00 5.66 -4.85
N PRO A 42 -12.83 5.19 -5.80
CA PRO A 42 -14.08 5.84 -6.10
C PRO A 42 -14.97 5.93 -4.86
N PRO A 43 -15.72 7.03 -4.71
CA PRO A 43 -16.61 7.20 -3.56
C PRO A 43 -17.71 6.13 -3.55
N PRO A 44 -18.24 5.79 -2.38
CA PRO A 44 -19.36 4.87 -2.27
C PRO A 44 -20.66 5.50 -2.80
N ASP A 45 -21.54 4.64 -3.32
CA ASP A 45 -22.89 5.03 -3.64
C ASP A 45 -23.68 5.27 -2.34
N TYR A 46 -24.11 6.50 -2.14
CA TYR A 46 -24.90 6.85 -0.97
C TYR A 46 -26.37 6.49 -1.23
N PRO A 47 -26.98 5.56 -0.45
CA PRO A 47 -28.39 5.24 -0.61
C PRO A 47 -29.26 6.49 -0.47
N ILE A 48 -30.02 6.80 -1.50
CA ILE A 48 -30.76 8.06 -1.59
C ILE A 48 -31.77 8.22 -0.45
N GLU A 49 -32.36 7.14 0.01
CA GLU A 49 -33.31 7.13 1.11
C GLU A 49 -32.66 7.63 2.40
N LEU A 50 -31.41 7.19 2.67
CA LEU A 50 -30.67 7.61 3.85
C LEU A 50 -30.15 9.05 3.70
N ALA A 51 -29.73 9.43 2.50
CA ALA A 51 -29.34 10.81 2.21
C ALA A 51 -30.53 11.77 2.42
N CYS A 52 -31.73 11.40 1.97
CA CYS A 52 -32.97 12.19 2.16
C CYS A 52 -33.39 12.26 3.61
N ALA A 53 -33.14 11.22 4.39
CA ALA A 53 -33.43 11.17 5.82
C ALA A 53 -32.35 11.87 6.67
N GLY A 54 -31.26 12.33 6.08
CA GLY A 54 -30.13 12.92 6.79
C GLY A 54 -29.36 11.93 7.66
N ILE A 55 -29.40 10.65 7.30
CA ILE A 55 -28.76 9.56 8.06
C ILE A 55 -27.40 9.24 7.45
N GLY A 56 -26.35 9.57 8.15
CA GLY A 56 -24.97 9.23 7.79
C GLY A 56 -24.30 8.33 8.81
N GLY A 57 -23.01 8.13 8.65
CA GLY A 57 -22.21 7.35 9.58
C GLY A 57 -20.87 6.96 8.97
N VAL A 58 -20.08 6.25 9.76
CA VAL A 58 -18.77 5.73 9.33
C VAL A 58 -18.81 4.20 9.42
N SER A 59 -18.61 3.56 8.28
CA SER A 59 -18.41 2.11 8.21
C SER A 59 -16.91 1.84 8.13
N THR A 60 -16.34 1.15 9.11
CA THR A 60 -14.94 0.74 9.07
C THR A 60 -14.86 -0.70 8.59
N LEU A 61 -14.17 -0.89 7.49
CA LEU A 61 -13.99 -2.19 6.86
C LEU A 61 -12.60 -2.75 7.17
N LYS A 62 -12.53 -4.05 7.42
CA LYS A 62 -11.29 -4.82 7.41
C LYS A 62 -11.09 -5.35 5.99
N VAL A 63 -10.01 -4.95 5.36
CA VAL A 63 -9.73 -5.26 3.96
C VAL A 63 -8.39 -5.99 3.87
N VAL A 64 -8.39 -7.15 3.23
CA VAL A 64 -7.17 -7.83 2.83
C VAL A 64 -6.86 -7.43 1.40
N VAL A 65 -5.74 -6.75 1.20
CA VAL A 65 -5.25 -6.37 -0.12
C VAL A 65 -4.23 -7.40 -0.58
N GLY A 66 -4.50 -8.02 -1.73
CA GLY A 66 -3.60 -9.01 -2.32
C GLY A 66 -2.35 -8.40 -2.95
N ILE A 67 -1.46 -9.26 -3.40
CA ILE A 67 -0.19 -8.86 -4.04
C ILE A 67 -0.37 -8.04 -5.32
N GLU A 68 -1.52 -8.15 -5.97
CA GLU A 68 -1.87 -7.37 -7.15
C GLU A 68 -2.46 -5.99 -6.84
N GLY A 69 -2.60 -5.67 -5.54
CA GLY A 69 -3.21 -4.42 -5.11
C GLY A 69 -4.74 -4.42 -5.17
N ILE A 70 -5.35 -5.57 -5.26
CA ILE A 70 -6.82 -5.74 -5.33
C ILE A 70 -7.31 -6.30 -3.99
N PRO A 71 -8.41 -5.75 -3.43
CA PRO A 71 -9.04 -6.34 -2.26
C PRO A 71 -9.48 -7.78 -2.53
N THR A 72 -9.02 -8.72 -1.72
CA THR A 72 -9.36 -10.15 -1.82
C THR A 72 -10.38 -10.58 -0.78
N GLU A 73 -10.42 -9.87 0.35
CA GLU A 73 -11.38 -10.10 1.43
C GLU A 73 -11.82 -8.76 2.03
N ILE A 74 -13.11 -8.58 2.20
CA ILE A 74 -13.69 -7.36 2.77
C ILE A 74 -14.73 -7.75 3.82
N GLY A 75 -14.48 -7.36 5.06
CA GLY A 75 -15.41 -7.56 6.17
C GLY A 75 -15.72 -6.25 6.88
N VAL A 76 -16.89 -6.15 7.49
CA VAL A 76 -17.23 -5.01 8.35
C VAL A 76 -16.54 -5.21 9.70
N PHE A 77 -15.63 -4.31 10.04
CA PHE A 77 -14.96 -4.28 11.33
C PHE A 77 -15.80 -3.51 12.37
N LYS A 78 -16.30 -2.35 11.95
CA LYS A 78 -17.19 -1.52 12.76
C LYS A 78 -18.31 -0.98 11.87
N SER A 79 -19.54 -1.36 12.20
CA SER A 79 -20.73 -0.90 11.47
C SER A 79 -20.98 0.60 11.66
N SER A 80 -21.50 1.22 10.61
CA SER A 80 -22.02 2.59 10.67
C SER A 80 -23.30 2.72 11.51
N GLY A 81 -23.91 1.61 11.89
CA GLY A 81 -25.24 1.54 12.50
C GLY A 81 -26.36 1.40 11.47
N GLN A 82 -26.04 1.47 10.19
CA GLN A 82 -26.98 1.33 9.07
C GLN A 82 -26.49 0.24 8.11
N PRO A 83 -27.18 -0.90 8.03
CA PRO A 83 -26.75 -1.99 7.14
C PRO A 83 -26.61 -1.57 5.67
N ALA A 84 -27.44 -0.65 5.20
CA ALA A 84 -27.38 -0.15 3.83
C ALA A 84 -26.09 0.66 3.55
N LEU A 85 -25.59 1.43 4.54
CA LEU A 85 -24.31 2.13 4.42
C LEU A 85 -23.12 1.15 4.46
N ASP A 86 -23.21 0.15 5.34
CA ASP A 86 -22.16 -0.87 5.42
C ASP A 86 -22.05 -1.65 4.11
N GLU A 87 -23.16 -1.98 3.48
CA GLU A 87 -23.16 -2.65 2.18
C GLU A 87 -22.67 -1.73 1.05
N ALA A 88 -23.07 -0.47 1.05
CA ALA A 88 -22.55 0.51 0.09
C ALA A 88 -21.03 0.70 0.22
N ALA A 89 -20.54 0.72 1.45
CA ALA A 89 -19.09 0.78 1.73
C ALA A 89 -18.36 -0.46 1.19
N ARG A 90 -18.88 -1.66 1.43
CA ARG A 90 -18.29 -2.90 0.91
C ARG A 90 -18.23 -2.93 -0.61
N LYS A 91 -19.30 -2.54 -1.28
CA LYS A 91 -19.37 -2.45 -2.75
C LYS A 91 -18.33 -1.47 -3.30
N ALA A 92 -18.20 -0.30 -2.69
CA ALA A 92 -17.23 0.69 -3.12
C ALA A 92 -15.80 0.17 -2.99
N VAL A 93 -15.43 -0.35 -1.82
CA VAL A 93 -14.08 -0.86 -1.54
C VAL A 93 -13.74 -2.06 -2.41
N HIS A 94 -14.71 -2.86 -2.82
CA HIS A 94 -14.49 -3.96 -3.75
C HIS A 94 -13.92 -3.50 -5.10
N GLY A 95 -14.27 -2.29 -5.54
CA GLY A 95 -13.74 -1.67 -6.76
C GLY A 95 -12.48 -0.84 -6.56
N TRP A 96 -11.96 -0.76 -5.35
CA TRP A 96 -10.78 0.03 -5.07
C TRP A 96 -9.50 -0.65 -5.54
N GLN A 97 -8.52 0.16 -5.89
CA GLN A 97 -7.22 -0.31 -6.32
C GLN A 97 -6.12 0.29 -5.45
N PHE A 98 -5.18 -0.55 -5.10
CA PHE A 98 -4.04 -0.22 -4.27
C PHE A 98 -2.73 -0.59 -4.98
N LYS A 99 -1.67 0.06 -4.59
CA LYS A 99 -0.32 -0.43 -4.85
C LYS A 99 0.09 -1.29 -3.66
N ALA A 100 0.34 -2.57 -3.90
CA ALA A 100 0.72 -3.48 -2.84
C ALA A 100 2.01 -3.03 -2.13
N ALA A 101 2.07 -3.27 -0.83
CA ALA A 101 3.31 -3.12 -0.09
C ALA A 101 4.37 -4.09 -0.62
N THR A 102 5.64 -3.73 -0.51
CA THR A 102 6.75 -4.61 -0.91
C THR A 102 7.68 -4.87 0.27
N ARG A 103 8.25 -6.07 0.29
CA ARG A 103 9.33 -6.48 1.18
C ARG A 103 10.37 -7.20 0.34
N ASN A 104 11.63 -6.81 0.45
CA ASN A 104 12.72 -7.31 -0.39
C ASN A 104 12.43 -7.23 -1.91
N GLY A 105 11.75 -6.16 -2.34
CA GLY A 105 11.35 -5.96 -3.73
C GLY A 105 10.17 -6.81 -4.21
N GLN A 106 9.57 -7.64 -3.34
CA GLN A 106 8.43 -8.48 -3.67
C GLN A 106 7.13 -7.93 -3.09
N PRO A 107 6.03 -7.92 -3.86
CA PRO A 107 4.74 -7.52 -3.35
C PRO A 107 4.26 -8.49 -2.28
N VAL A 108 3.66 -7.95 -1.22
CA VAL A 108 3.10 -8.74 -0.12
C VAL A 108 1.65 -8.36 0.10
N SER A 109 0.85 -9.34 0.52
CA SER A 109 -0.52 -9.11 0.95
C SER A 109 -0.52 -8.40 2.31
N GLN A 110 -1.47 -7.50 2.50
CA GLN A 110 -1.60 -6.74 3.75
C GLN A 110 -3.06 -6.57 4.14
N THR A 111 -3.34 -6.69 5.43
CA THR A 111 -4.65 -6.39 6.00
C THR A 111 -4.65 -4.96 6.53
N ILE A 112 -5.66 -4.20 6.13
CA ILE A 112 -5.85 -2.81 6.56
C ILE A 112 -7.27 -2.57 7.07
N GLN A 113 -7.45 -1.51 7.83
CA GLN A 113 -8.76 -0.98 8.20
C GLN A 113 -9.03 0.28 7.38
N VAL A 114 -10.19 0.32 6.74
CA VAL A 114 -10.60 1.42 5.86
C VAL A 114 -11.88 2.02 6.40
N PRO A 115 -11.83 3.25 6.92
CA PRO A 115 -13.06 3.99 7.28
C PRO A 115 -13.70 4.57 6.02
N VAL A 116 -14.96 4.26 5.79
CA VAL A 116 -15.77 4.83 4.72
C VAL A 116 -16.81 5.74 5.34
N ASN A 117 -16.74 7.01 5.00
CA ASN A 117 -17.54 8.07 5.62
C ASN A 117 -18.74 8.41 4.75
N PHE A 118 -19.91 8.42 5.34
CA PHE A 118 -21.15 8.86 4.70
C PHE A 118 -21.63 10.12 5.39
N THR A 119 -21.46 11.24 4.74
CA THR A 119 -21.91 12.54 5.24
C THR A 119 -23.17 12.95 4.51
N PRO A 120 -24.30 13.12 5.21
CA PRO A 120 -25.53 13.59 4.58
C PRO A 120 -25.31 14.95 3.91
N PRO A 121 -25.91 15.18 2.74
CA PRO A 121 -25.84 16.48 2.08
C PRO A 121 -26.51 17.54 2.97
N GLN A 122 -25.92 18.74 3.00
CA GLN A 122 -26.47 19.86 3.78
C GLN A 122 -27.79 20.35 3.21
N GLU A 123 -27.91 20.32 1.88
CA GLU A 123 -29.16 20.63 1.18
C GLU A 123 -29.82 19.33 0.73
N ARG A 124 -31.12 19.25 0.89
CA ARG A 124 -31.88 18.07 0.53
C ARG A 124 -31.88 17.90 -1.00
N PRO A 125 -31.40 16.76 -1.54
CA PRO A 125 -31.38 16.53 -2.98
C PRO A 125 -32.77 16.59 -3.61
N ASN A 126 -32.87 17.09 -4.84
CA ASN A 126 -34.14 17.16 -5.57
C ASN A 126 -34.82 15.80 -5.74
N GLN A 127 -34.04 14.72 -5.78
CA GLN A 127 -34.54 13.35 -5.87
C GLN A 127 -35.39 12.96 -4.65
N CYS A 128 -35.19 13.60 -3.51
CA CYS A 128 -35.96 13.34 -2.30
C CYS A 128 -37.43 13.73 -2.45
N PHE A 129 -37.70 14.80 -3.19
CA PHE A 129 -39.09 15.21 -3.46
C PHE A 129 -39.83 14.20 -4.32
N ALA A 130 -39.14 13.56 -5.26
CA ALA A 130 -39.71 12.47 -6.06
C ALA A 130 -40.05 11.23 -5.21
N LEU A 131 -39.17 10.88 -4.26
CA LEU A 131 -39.42 9.79 -3.32
C LEU A 131 -40.60 10.06 -2.39
N ASP A 132 -40.71 11.29 -1.90
CA ASP A 132 -41.83 11.70 -1.03
C ASP A 132 -43.17 11.61 -1.76
N SER A 133 -43.20 12.02 -3.04
CA SER A 133 -44.38 11.92 -3.88
C SER A 133 -44.84 10.48 -4.10
N GLN A 134 -43.89 9.54 -4.23
CA GLN A 134 -44.18 8.12 -4.38
C GLN A 134 -44.72 7.47 -3.10
N ARG A 135 -44.35 7.99 -1.92
CA ARG A 135 -44.82 7.49 -0.62
C ARG A 135 -46.23 7.96 -0.26
N GLN A 136 -46.69 9.05 -0.87
CA GLN A 136 -47.99 9.64 -0.62
C GLN A 136 -49.09 9.15 -1.58
N GLY A 137 -48.71 8.29 -2.55
CA GLY A 137 -49.64 7.73 -3.53
C GLY A 137 -50.22 6.37 -3.15
#